data_3d6311f7cd0f7a93394668f37d4fccf2
#
_entry.id   3d6311f7cd0f7a93394668f37d4fccf2
#
_cell.length_a   1.000
_cell.length_b   1.000
_cell.length_c   1.000
_cell.angle_alpha   90.00
_cell.angle_beta   90.00
_cell.angle_gamma   90.00
#
_symmetry.space_group_name_H-M   'P 1'
#
loop_
_entity.id
_entity.type
_entity.pdbx_description
1 polymer ?
#
loop_
_entity_poly.entity_id
_entity_poly.type
_entity_poly.pdbx_seq_one_letter_code
_entity_poly.pdbx_strand_id
1 'polypeptide(L)'
;MAAHEHPLTDLEQRLLAIANEHGFILLREPVQYYCELKRDHVIVYLDRQRSARNVIAVFLHPETDLSRLPAEAGLGIPDAPKHSDGMRHFPKKVNKGKRPSTYGYPITCADLTSFGRLLASLT
;
A
#
# COMPACT_ATOMS: atom_id res chain seq x y z
N MET A 1 -0.60 10.72 -27.71
CA MET A 1 -0.17 9.96 -26.55
C MET A 1 -1.37 9.26 -25.92
N ALA A 2 -1.24 8.01 -25.63
CA ALA A 2 -2.34 7.25 -25.03
C ALA A 2 -2.63 7.77 -23.62
N ALA A 3 -3.91 7.89 -23.29
CA ALA A 3 -4.31 8.20 -21.92
C ALA A 3 -4.03 6.97 -21.02
N HIS A 4 -3.78 7.22 -19.75
CA HIS A 4 -3.67 6.12 -18.79
C HIS A 4 -5.02 5.43 -18.66
N GLU A 5 -5.04 4.10 -18.66
CA GLU A 5 -6.27 3.35 -18.43
C GLU A 5 -6.82 3.57 -17.03
N HIS A 6 -5.92 3.87 -16.09
CA HIS A 6 -6.25 4.02 -14.67
C HIS A 6 -5.64 5.32 -14.15
N PRO A 7 -6.21 6.48 -14.55
CA PRO A 7 -5.64 7.77 -14.16
C PRO A 7 -5.70 7.97 -12.65
N LEU A 8 -4.70 8.68 -12.13
CA LEU A 8 -4.61 8.96 -10.70
C LEU A 8 -5.64 10.02 -10.29
N THR A 9 -6.25 9.82 -9.11
CA THR A 9 -7.06 10.85 -8.47
C THR A 9 -6.15 11.92 -7.86
N ASP A 10 -6.73 13.04 -7.47
CA ASP A 10 -5.96 14.11 -6.80
C ASP A 10 -5.32 13.59 -5.51
N LEU A 11 -6.05 12.80 -4.73
CA LEU A 11 -5.50 12.20 -3.51
C LEU A 11 -4.32 11.30 -3.84
N GLU A 12 -4.46 10.43 -4.84
CA GLU A 12 -3.37 9.52 -5.24
C GLU A 12 -2.14 10.28 -5.70
N GLN A 13 -2.31 11.37 -6.43
CA GLN A 13 -1.19 12.20 -6.86
C GLN A 13 -0.43 12.76 -5.65
N ARG A 14 -1.15 13.22 -4.63
CA ARG A 14 -0.54 13.70 -3.39
C ARG A 14 0.17 12.60 -2.63
N LEU A 15 -0.44 11.42 -2.56
CA LEU A 15 0.17 10.26 -1.89
C LEU A 15 1.46 9.83 -2.59
N LEU A 16 1.46 9.79 -3.92
CA LEU A 16 2.66 9.44 -4.67
C LEU A 16 3.76 10.49 -4.51
N ALA A 17 3.40 11.77 -4.43
CA ALA A 17 4.39 12.82 -4.17
C ALA A 17 5.05 12.64 -2.81
N ILE A 18 4.26 12.33 -1.77
CA ILE A 18 4.80 12.05 -0.44
C ILE A 18 5.66 10.80 -0.46
N ALA A 19 5.20 9.73 -1.13
CA ALA A 19 5.98 8.50 -1.25
C ALA A 19 7.34 8.78 -1.90
N ASN A 20 7.36 9.59 -2.95
CA ASN A 20 8.60 9.95 -3.63
C ASN A 20 9.55 10.74 -2.72
N GLU A 21 9.01 11.62 -1.87
CA GLU A 21 9.81 12.34 -0.88
C GLU A 21 10.50 11.38 0.10
N HIS A 22 9.87 10.24 0.37
CA HIS A 22 10.43 9.20 1.24
C HIS A 22 11.22 8.14 0.47
N GLY A 23 11.54 8.40 -0.78
CA GLY A 23 12.38 7.52 -1.58
C GLY A 23 11.66 6.38 -2.28
N PHE A 24 10.35 6.32 -2.20
CA PHE A 24 9.56 5.30 -2.90
C PHE A 24 9.28 5.72 -4.34
N ILE A 25 9.40 4.78 -5.25
CA ILE A 25 9.09 5.00 -6.67
C ILE A 25 8.04 4.00 -7.14
N LEU A 26 7.31 4.37 -8.19
CA LEU A 26 6.40 3.45 -8.85
C LEU A 26 7.22 2.40 -9.62
N LEU A 27 6.89 1.13 -9.43
CA LEU A 27 7.52 0.04 -10.16
C LEU A 27 6.95 -0.13 -11.57
N ARG A 28 5.73 0.32 -11.79
CA ARG A 28 5.05 0.28 -13.09
C ARG A 28 3.91 1.29 -13.09
N GLU A 29 3.31 1.50 -14.25
CA GLU A 29 2.10 2.29 -14.37
C GLU A 29 1.06 1.83 -13.36
N PRO A 30 0.31 2.75 -12.75
CA PRO A 30 -0.76 2.36 -11.82
C PRO A 30 -1.72 1.39 -12.50
N VAL A 31 -2.03 0.30 -11.78
CA VAL A 31 -3.02 -0.67 -12.24
C VAL A 31 -4.37 -0.35 -11.59
N GLN A 32 -5.39 -1.10 -11.95
CA GLN A 32 -6.76 -0.81 -11.53
C GLN A 32 -6.91 -0.67 -10.01
N TYR A 33 -6.28 -1.57 -9.25
CA TYR A 33 -6.49 -1.65 -7.81
C TYR A 33 -5.32 -1.16 -6.97
N TYR A 34 -4.12 -1.01 -7.56
CA TYR A 34 -2.92 -0.72 -6.80
C TYR A 34 -1.97 0.21 -7.50
N CYS A 35 -1.21 0.96 -6.68
CA CYS A 35 0.05 1.55 -7.09
C CYS A 35 1.16 0.78 -6.37
N GLU A 36 2.06 0.14 -7.13
CA GLU A 36 3.20 -0.57 -6.56
C GLU A 36 4.32 0.41 -6.29
N LEU A 37 4.75 0.49 -5.04
CA LEU A 37 5.79 1.41 -4.61
C LEU A 37 6.96 0.64 -4.01
N LYS A 38 8.18 1.08 -4.33
CA LYS A 38 9.39 0.41 -3.84
C LYS A 38 10.42 1.43 -3.38
N ARG A 39 11.08 1.11 -2.27
CA ARG A 39 12.29 1.78 -1.79
C ARG A 39 13.24 0.69 -1.31
N ASP A 40 14.41 0.57 -1.92
CA ASP A 40 15.37 -0.51 -1.65
C ASP A 40 14.68 -1.88 -1.81
N HIS A 41 14.59 -2.67 -0.75
CA HIS A 41 13.92 -3.97 -0.77
C HIS A 41 12.47 -3.91 -0.25
N VAL A 42 12.01 -2.72 0.14
CA VAL A 42 10.66 -2.56 0.69
C VAL A 42 9.67 -2.28 -0.42
N ILE A 43 8.64 -3.11 -0.53
CA ILE A 43 7.55 -2.94 -1.50
C ILE A 43 6.25 -2.78 -0.73
N VAL A 44 5.47 -1.77 -1.11
CA VAL A 44 4.14 -1.54 -0.55
C VAL A 44 3.14 -1.33 -1.69
N TYR A 45 1.87 -1.58 -1.41
CA TYR A 45 0.79 -1.42 -2.38
C TYR A 45 -0.21 -0.41 -1.87
N LEU A 46 -0.28 0.74 -2.54
CA LEU A 46 -1.33 1.73 -2.27
C LEU A 46 -2.65 1.18 -2.80
N ASP A 47 -3.65 1.08 -1.92
CA ASP A 47 -4.96 0.53 -2.25
C ASP A 47 -5.81 1.60 -2.94
N ARG A 48 -6.03 1.45 -4.24
CA ARG A 48 -6.77 2.42 -5.04
C ARG A 48 -8.28 2.34 -4.87
N GLN A 49 -8.79 1.19 -4.45
CA GLN A 49 -10.22 1.07 -4.14
C GLN A 49 -10.58 1.94 -2.93
N ARG A 50 -9.68 2.00 -1.95
CA ARG A 50 -9.85 2.85 -0.77
C ARG A 50 -9.62 4.32 -1.10
N SER A 51 -8.59 4.65 -1.87
CA SER A 51 -8.33 6.05 -2.22
C SER A 51 -9.45 6.65 -3.06
N ALA A 52 -10.16 5.84 -3.85
CA ALA A 52 -11.34 6.30 -4.57
C ALA A 52 -12.46 6.75 -3.62
N ARG A 53 -12.42 6.33 -2.37
CA ARG A 53 -13.37 6.73 -1.31
C ARG A 53 -12.73 7.73 -0.34
N ASN A 54 -11.61 8.32 -0.70
CA ASN A 54 -10.86 9.23 0.15
C ASN A 54 -10.32 8.57 1.43
N VAL A 55 -10.05 7.27 1.38
CA VAL A 55 -9.42 6.53 2.47
C VAL A 55 -8.00 6.19 2.06
N ILE A 56 -7.04 6.46 2.93
CA ILE A 56 -5.63 6.15 2.67
C ILE A 56 -5.33 4.79 3.28
N ALA A 57 -5.02 3.80 2.44
CA ALA A 57 -4.69 2.45 2.88
C ALA A 57 -3.54 1.89 2.05
N VAL A 58 -2.61 1.25 2.73
CA VAL A 58 -1.41 0.68 2.13
C VAL A 58 -1.23 -0.74 2.63
N PHE A 59 -1.03 -1.69 1.71
CA PHE A 59 -0.70 -3.06 2.08
C PHE A 59 0.81 -3.20 2.30
N LEU A 60 1.18 -3.72 3.47
CA LEU A 60 2.56 -4.05 3.81
C LEU A 60 2.78 -5.55 3.67
N HIS A 61 4.04 -5.95 3.41
CA HIS A 61 4.41 -7.35 3.33
C HIS A 61 3.96 -8.09 4.59
N PRO A 62 3.44 -9.34 4.47
CA PRO A 62 2.91 -10.07 5.63
C PRO A 62 3.97 -10.44 6.68
N GLU A 63 5.25 -10.34 6.36
CA GLU A 63 6.33 -10.55 7.33
C GLU A 63 6.77 -9.26 8.02
N THR A 64 6.10 -8.13 7.76
CA THR A 64 6.41 -6.86 8.40
C THR A 64 6.18 -6.96 9.91
N ASP A 65 7.14 -6.49 10.69
CA ASP A 65 6.97 -6.38 12.15
C ASP A 65 6.14 -5.15 12.46
N LEU A 66 4.85 -5.35 12.68
CA LEU A 66 3.91 -4.26 12.92
C LEU A 66 4.19 -3.49 14.21
N SER A 67 4.89 -4.12 15.16
CA SER A 67 5.24 -3.44 16.42
C SER A 67 6.22 -2.28 16.22
N ARG A 68 6.89 -2.25 15.08
CA ARG A 68 7.84 -1.17 14.73
C ARG A 68 7.18 0.04 14.09
N LEU A 69 5.89 -0.06 13.78
CA LEU A 69 5.15 1.07 13.22
C LEU A 69 4.90 2.11 14.31
N PRO A 70 4.89 3.42 13.96
CA PRO A 70 4.71 4.46 14.98
C PRO A 70 3.28 4.43 15.54
N ALA A 71 3.15 4.07 16.80
CA ALA A 71 1.84 3.86 17.44
C ALA A 71 0.98 5.12 17.48
N GLU A 72 1.60 6.30 17.49
CA GLU A 72 0.90 7.57 17.64
C GLU A 72 0.72 8.33 16.32
N ALA A 73 0.97 7.66 15.20
CA ALA A 73 0.97 8.32 13.89
C ALA A 73 -0.39 8.35 13.20
N GLY A 74 -1.46 7.96 13.87
CA GLY A 74 -2.79 7.92 13.25
C GLY A 74 -2.95 6.74 12.29
N LEU A 75 -2.37 5.60 12.63
CA LEU A 75 -2.45 4.40 11.81
C LEU A 75 -3.47 3.42 12.35
N GLY A 76 -4.28 2.85 11.45
CA GLY A 76 -5.13 1.71 11.76
C GLY A 76 -4.36 0.43 11.43
N ILE A 77 -3.95 -0.30 12.47
CA ILE A 77 -3.14 -1.51 12.32
C ILE A 77 -4.04 -2.73 12.54
N PRO A 78 -4.14 -3.65 11.55
CA PRO A 78 -4.99 -4.82 11.67
C PRO A 78 -4.35 -5.89 12.56
N ASP A 79 -5.18 -6.78 13.09
CA ASP A 79 -4.72 -7.93 13.89
C ASP A 79 -4.13 -9.03 13.04
N ALA A 80 -4.51 -9.12 11.78
CA ALA A 80 -4.12 -10.20 10.89
C ALA A 80 -4.01 -9.70 9.45
N PRO A 81 -3.22 -10.38 8.61
CA PRO A 81 -3.14 -10.01 7.19
C PRO A 81 -4.46 -10.33 6.49
N LYS A 82 -4.68 -9.66 5.36
CA LYS A 82 -5.84 -9.90 4.51
C LYS A 82 -5.41 -10.29 3.12
N HIS A 83 -6.21 -11.15 2.49
CA HIS A 83 -6.00 -11.57 1.12
C HIS A 83 -6.54 -10.52 0.16
N SER A 84 -5.78 -10.28 -0.90
CA SER A 84 -6.17 -9.41 -1.99
C SER A 84 -5.33 -9.76 -3.20
N ASP A 85 -5.97 -10.10 -4.31
CA ASP A 85 -5.25 -10.45 -5.53
C ASP A 85 -4.55 -9.24 -6.14
N GLY A 86 -3.46 -9.50 -6.85
CA GLY A 86 -2.76 -8.47 -7.61
C GLY A 86 -1.53 -7.89 -6.94
N MET A 87 -1.20 -8.31 -5.74
CA MET A 87 0.03 -7.89 -5.05
C MET A 87 1.17 -8.83 -5.42
N ARG A 88 1.59 -8.78 -6.66
CA ARG A 88 2.46 -9.78 -7.30
C ARG A 88 3.82 -10.00 -6.63
N HIS A 89 4.30 -9.04 -5.84
CA HIS A 89 5.58 -9.18 -5.11
C HIS A 89 5.38 -9.72 -3.70
N PHE A 90 4.14 -9.96 -3.29
CA PHE A 90 3.83 -10.53 -1.98
C PHE A 90 3.59 -12.04 -2.12
N PRO A 91 3.77 -12.80 -1.03
CA PRO A 91 3.55 -14.24 -1.08
C PRO A 91 2.08 -14.57 -1.26
N LYS A 92 1.82 -15.79 -1.73
CA LYS A 92 0.47 -16.33 -1.88
C LYS A 92 0.20 -17.37 -0.82
N LYS A 93 -1.05 -17.45 -0.40
CA LYS A 93 -1.49 -18.43 0.56
C LYS A 93 -2.91 -18.84 0.23
N VAL A 94 -3.25 -20.10 0.48
CA VAL A 94 -4.61 -20.60 0.26
C VAL A 94 -5.56 -19.90 1.23
N ASN A 95 -6.65 -19.36 0.68
CA ASN A 95 -7.70 -18.71 1.45
C ASN A 95 -8.98 -19.51 1.31
N LYS A 96 -9.41 -20.15 2.40
CA LYS A 96 -10.64 -20.95 2.46
C LYS A 96 -10.69 -22.06 1.42
N GLY A 97 -9.57 -22.69 1.14
CA GLY A 97 -9.50 -23.96 0.45
C GLY A 97 -9.68 -23.93 -1.05
N LYS A 98 -9.60 -22.77 -1.71
CA LYS A 98 -9.78 -22.76 -3.16
C LYS A 98 -8.45 -22.64 -3.88
N ARG A 99 -7.94 -21.45 -4.07
CA ARG A 99 -6.66 -21.25 -4.74
C ARG A 99 -5.85 -20.20 -3.99
N PRO A 100 -4.52 -20.23 -4.13
CA PRO A 100 -3.68 -19.24 -3.45
C PRO A 100 -3.97 -17.83 -3.96
N SER A 101 -3.98 -16.87 -3.05
CA SER A 101 -4.03 -15.45 -3.39
C SER A 101 -2.98 -14.70 -2.58
N THR A 102 -2.53 -13.56 -3.10
CA THR A 102 -1.58 -12.73 -2.38
C THR A 102 -2.21 -12.16 -1.12
N TYR A 103 -1.39 -11.84 -0.11
CA TYR A 103 -1.89 -11.31 1.15
C TYR A 103 -0.86 -10.37 1.78
N GLY A 104 -1.34 -9.50 2.65
CA GLY A 104 -0.50 -8.54 3.36
C GLY A 104 -1.30 -7.81 4.42
N TYR A 105 -0.62 -6.88 5.13
CA TYR A 105 -1.27 -6.10 6.19
C TYR A 105 -1.81 -4.78 5.63
N PRO A 106 -3.14 -4.57 5.58
CA PRO A 106 -3.70 -3.30 5.14
C PRO A 106 -3.67 -2.27 6.28
N ILE A 107 -2.78 -1.29 6.16
CA ILE A 107 -2.65 -0.22 7.14
C ILE A 107 -3.43 0.98 6.64
N THR A 108 -4.37 1.49 7.46
CA THR A 108 -5.06 2.72 7.14
C THR A 108 -4.35 3.91 7.79
N CYS A 109 -4.37 5.04 7.10
CA CYS A 109 -3.73 6.27 7.58
C CYS A 109 -4.79 7.35 7.74
N ALA A 110 -4.76 8.07 8.86
CA ALA A 110 -5.76 9.08 9.16
C ALA A 110 -5.68 10.28 8.20
N ASP A 111 -4.47 10.62 7.76
CA ASP A 111 -4.23 11.77 6.89
C ASP A 111 -2.90 11.63 6.14
N LEU A 112 -2.55 12.64 5.37
CA LEU A 112 -1.31 12.64 4.58
C LEU A 112 -0.06 12.58 5.48
N THR A 113 -0.11 13.24 6.62
CA THR A 113 1.02 13.22 7.58
C THR A 113 1.23 11.80 8.12
N SER A 114 0.15 11.12 8.47
CA SER A 114 0.22 9.72 8.93
C SER A 114 0.81 8.81 7.87
N PHE A 115 0.42 9.00 6.61
CA PHE A 115 0.96 8.24 5.50
C PHE A 115 2.48 8.42 5.37
N GLY A 116 2.95 9.67 5.45
CA GLY A 116 4.39 9.96 5.41
C GLY A 116 5.15 9.31 6.57
N ARG A 117 4.59 9.35 7.76
CA ARG A 117 5.19 8.72 8.95
C ARG A 117 5.26 7.20 8.79
N LEU A 118 4.22 6.59 8.23
CA LEU A 118 4.24 5.16 7.94
C LEU A 118 5.41 4.83 7.01
N LEU A 119 5.53 5.53 5.89
CA LEU A 119 6.58 5.25 4.92
C LEU A 119 7.98 5.48 5.51
N ALA A 120 8.14 6.52 6.33
CA ALA A 120 9.42 6.80 6.98
C ALA A 120 9.85 5.68 7.93
N SER A 121 8.89 4.97 8.52
CA SER A 121 9.18 3.91 9.50
C SER A 121 9.55 2.58 8.86
N LEU A 122 9.32 2.41 7.56
CA LEU A 122 9.57 1.13 6.89
C LEU A 122 11.04 0.98 6.51
N THR A 123 11.61 -0.17 6.80
CA THR A 123 13.02 -0.46 6.51
C THR A 123 13.22 -1.79 5.82
#